data_89dd768f42179bc52a66f765a351ce56
#
_entry.id   89dd768f42179bc52a66f765a351ce56
#
_cell.length_a   1.000
_cell.length_b   1.000
_cell.length_c   1.000
_cell.angle_alpha   90.00
_cell.angle_beta   90.00
_cell.angle_gamma   90.00
#
_symmetry.space_group_name_H-M   'P 1'
#
loop_
_entity.id
_entity.type
_entity.pdbx_description
1 polymer ?
#
loop_
_entity_poly.entity_id
_entity_poly.type
_entity_poly.pdbx_seq_one_letter_code
_entity_poly.pdbx_strand_id
1 'polypeptide(L)'
;MVKPTDWIGHKFDELTYLCELQEYVAATYDMHYAKGKHQASELIIDAGYGEGFLMGNILKYWKRYGKKEGKNRQDLLKILHYALIMLYAHDNITKGE
;
A
#
# COMPACT_ATOMS: atom_id res chain seq x y z
N MET A 1 0.47 5.60 16.86
CA MET A 1 -1.01 5.60 16.96
C MET A 1 -1.55 7.02 16.94
N VAL A 2 -2.60 7.25 16.18
CA VAL A 2 -3.21 8.57 16.06
C VAL A 2 -4.08 8.84 17.28
N LYS A 3 -3.86 10.00 17.93
CA LYS A 3 -4.66 10.41 19.07
C LYS A 3 -5.89 11.17 18.58
N PRO A 4 -7.01 11.18 19.34
CA PRO A 4 -8.20 11.92 18.92
C PRO A 4 -7.93 13.39 18.62
N THR A 5 -7.04 14.03 19.36
CA THR A 5 -6.68 15.43 19.15
C THR A 5 -5.93 15.68 17.85
N ASP A 6 -5.32 14.63 17.28
CA ASP A 6 -4.57 14.75 16.03
C ASP A 6 -5.49 14.84 14.81
N TRP A 7 -6.79 14.58 15.01
CA TRP A 7 -7.78 14.64 13.93
C TRP A 7 -8.22 16.06 13.62
N ILE A 8 -8.02 16.95 14.56
CA ILE A 8 -8.44 18.35 14.39
C ILE A 8 -7.51 19.05 13.43
N GLY A 9 -8.08 19.70 12.42
CA GLY A 9 -7.30 20.44 11.44
C GLY A 9 -6.90 19.70 10.19
N HIS A 10 -7.31 18.44 10.04
CA HIS A 10 -7.08 17.69 8.81
C HIS A 10 -8.01 18.23 7.72
N LYS A 11 -7.45 18.96 6.78
CA LYS A 11 -8.21 19.71 5.78
C LYS A 11 -8.76 18.86 4.65
N PHE A 12 -8.17 17.70 4.42
CA PHE A 12 -8.54 16.85 3.28
C PHE A 12 -9.13 15.51 3.72
N ASP A 13 -9.71 15.50 4.92
CA ASP A 13 -10.32 14.29 5.49
C ASP A 13 -9.36 13.12 5.58
N GLU A 14 -8.09 13.40 5.85
CA GLU A 14 -7.06 12.37 5.85
C GLU A 14 -7.39 11.21 6.77
N LEU A 15 -7.97 11.48 7.94
CA LEU A 15 -8.30 10.41 8.87
C LEU A 15 -9.34 9.46 8.28
N THR A 16 -10.37 10.00 7.63
CA THR A 16 -11.41 9.19 6.99
C THR A 16 -10.79 8.26 5.95
N TYR A 17 -9.89 8.79 5.13
CA TYR A 17 -9.24 7.99 4.10
C TYR A 17 -8.24 7.00 4.66
N LEU A 18 -7.60 7.32 5.79
CA LEU A 18 -6.73 6.36 6.47
C LEU A 18 -7.53 5.17 6.99
N CYS A 19 -8.73 5.42 7.53
CA CYS A 19 -9.61 4.35 7.98
C CYS A 19 -10.06 3.48 6.80
N GLU A 20 -10.40 4.11 5.68
CA GLU A 20 -10.78 3.38 4.47
C GLU A 20 -9.60 2.52 3.97
N LEU A 21 -8.40 3.07 3.98
CA LEU A 21 -7.21 2.34 3.56
C LEU A 21 -6.97 1.13 4.45
N GLN A 22 -7.16 1.28 5.76
CA GLN A 22 -7.01 0.17 6.69
C GLN A 22 -7.99 -0.97 6.37
N GLU A 23 -9.23 -0.63 6.08
CA GLU A 23 -10.24 -1.63 5.70
C GLU A 23 -9.88 -2.31 4.38
N TYR A 24 -9.41 -1.52 3.43
CA TYR A 24 -8.99 -2.04 2.13
C TYR A 24 -7.83 -3.03 2.27
N VAL A 25 -6.82 -2.66 3.08
CA VAL A 25 -5.67 -3.53 3.33
C VAL A 25 -6.10 -4.84 3.97
N ALA A 26 -6.98 -4.77 4.98
CA ALA A 26 -7.48 -5.96 5.65
C ALA A 26 -8.22 -6.89 4.68
N ALA A 27 -9.04 -6.33 3.81
CA ALA A 27 -9.77 -7.11 2.81
C ALA A 27 -8.83 -7.78 1.80
N THR A 28 -7.74 -7.09 1.42
CA THR A 28 -6.75 -7.68 0.52
C THR A 28 -6.03 -8.87 1.15
N TYR A 29 -5.76 -8.82 2.44
CA TYR A 29 -5.12 -9.94 3.13
C TYR A 29 -6.00 -11.17 3.08
N ASP A 30 -7.28 -11.03 3.39
CA ASP A 30 -8.20 -12.16 3.34
C ASP A 30 -8.25 -12.79 1.94
N MET A 31 -8.35 -11.96 0.92
CA MET A 31 -8.49 -12.43 -0.45
C MET A 31 -7.20 -13.00 -1.00
N HIS A 32 -6.08 -12.32 -0.79
CA HIS A 32 -4.82 -12.68 -1.42
C HIS A 32 -4.12 -13.84 -0.73
N TYR A 33 -4.27 -13.97 0.59
CA TYR A 33 -3.71 -15.11 1.31
C TYR A 33 -4.35 -16.41 0.86
N ALA A 34 -5.67 -16.40 0.68
CA ALA A 34 -6.37 -17.57 0.20
C ALA A 34 -5.90 -18.01 -1.17
N LYS A 35 -5.39 -17.07 -1.98
CA LYS A 35 -4.89 -17.34 -3.33
C LYS A 35 -3.37 -17.46 -3.43
N GLY A 36 -2.66 -17.34 -2.31
CA GLY A 36 -1.21 -17.44 -2.27
C GLY A 36 -0.44 -16.22 -2.78
N LYS A 37 -1.13 -15.14 -3.13
CA LYS A 37 -0.48 -13.97 -3.72
C LYS A 37 0.42 -13.22 -2.75
N HIS A 38 0.05 -13.17 -1.47
CA HIS A 38 0.87 -12.52 -0.45
C HIS A 38 2.17 -13.26 -0.21
N GLN A 39 2.13 -14.57 -0.31
CA GLN A 39 3.34 -15.38 -0.14
C GLN A 39 4.37 -15.08 -1.20
N ALA A 40 3.92 -14.84 -2.45
CA ALA A 40 4.82 -14.47 -3.52
C ALA A 40 5.48 -13.11 -3.26
N SER A 41 4.70 -12.13 -2.77
CA SER A 41 5.24 -10.81 -2.42
C SER A 41 6.25 -10.90 -1.30
N GLU A 42 5.96 -11.67 -0.26
CA GLU A 42 6.87 -11.88 0.85
C GLU A 42 8.18 -12.50 0.37
N LEU A 43 8.10 -13.47 -0.51
CA LEU A 43 9.28 -14.12 -1.06
C LEU A 43 10.15 -13.13 -1.84
N ILE A 44 9.53 -12.28 -2.66
CA ILE A 44 10.26 -11.28 -3.44
C ILE A 44 10.96 -10.28 -2.52
N ILE A 45 10.28 -9.83 -1.48
CA ILE A 45 10.86 -8.90 -0.51
C ILE A 45 12.01 -9.56 0.25
N ASP A 46 11.80 -10.78 0.71
CA ASP A 46 12.82 -11.52 1.47
C ASP A 46 14.06 -11.80 0.61
N ALA A 47 13.89 -11.97 -0.69
CA ALA A 47 14.99 -12.20 -1.62
C ALA A 47 15.78 -10.92 -1.94
N GLY A 48 15.36 -9.77 -1.44
CA GLY A 48 16.07 -8.52 -1.64
C GLY A 48 15.61 -7.70 -2.84
N TYR A 49 14.52 -8.10 -3.48
CA TYR A 49 13.99 -7.39 -4.65
C TYR A 49 12.76 -6.53 -4.33
N GLY A 50 12.49 -6.32 -3.04
CA GLY A 50 11.27 -5.63 -2.62
C GLY A 50 11.16 -4.22 -3.13
N GLU A 51 12.22 -3.44 -3.08
CA GLU A 51 12.17 -2.03 -3.48
C GLU A 51 11.76 -1.89 -4.94
N GLY A 52 12.43 -2.61 -5.85
CA GLY A 52 12.10 -2.56 -7.27
C GLY A 52 10.71 -3.09 -7.57
N PHE A 53 10.35 -4.19 -6.94
CA PHE A 53 9.03 -4.80 -7.09
C PHE A 53 7.91 -3.82 -6.67
N LEU A 54 8.07 -3.22 -5.49
CA LEU A 54 7.05 -2.32 -4.94
C LEU A 54 6.97 -1.02 -5.74
N MET A 55 8.12 -0.44 -6.09
CA MET A 55 8.14 0.77 -6.91
C MET A 55 7.53 0.52 -8.28
N GLY A 56 7.81 -0.64 -8.88
CA GLY A 56 7.23 -0.99 -10.16
C GLY A 56 5.71 -1.07 -10.11
N ASN A 57 5.16 -1.61 -9.02
CA ASN A 57 3.71 -1.67 -8.85
C ASN A 57 3.10 -0.28 -8.63
N ILE A 58 3.77 0.57 -7.86
CA ILE A 58 3.31 1.94 -7.67
C ILE A 58 3.23 2.68 -9.01
N LEU A 59 4.28 2.57 -9.82
CA LEU A 59 4.33 3.20 -11.13
C LEU A 59 3.29 2.65 -12.08
N LYS A 60 3.06 1.34 -12.02
CA LYS A 60 2.05 0.69 -12.86
C LYS A 60 0.66 1.29 -12.61
N TYR A 61 0.26 1.41 -11.35
CA TYR A 61 -1.07 1.94 -11.03
C TYR A 61 -1.14 3.45 -11.19
N TRP A 62 -0.05 4.15 -10.98
CA TRP A 62 0.04 5.58 -11.27
C TRP A 62 -0.22 5.84 -12.75
N LYS A 63 0.40 5.07 -13.63
CA LYS A 63 0.21 5.19 -15.07
C LYS A 63 -1.19 4.79 -15.52
N ARG A 64 -1.77 3.82 -14.83
CA ARG A 64 -3.09 3.29 -15.15
C ARG A 64 -4.21 4.25 -14.81
N TYR A 65 -4.03 5.04 -13.76
CA TYR A 65 -5.05 5.96 -13.29
C TYR A 65 -5.42 6.97 -14.37
N GLY A 66 -6.71 7.03 -14.71
CA GLY A 66 -7.21 7.94 -15.73
C GLY A 66 -7.13 7.41 -17.15
N LYS A 67 -6.49 6.26 -17.38
CA LYS A 67 -6.32 5.70 -18.72
C LYS A 67 -7.10 4.42 -18.91
N LYS A 68 -6.94 3.45 -18.01
CA LYS A 68 -7.68 2.21 -18.08
C LYS A 68 -8.81 2.27 -17.07
N GLU A 69 -10.04 2.12 -17.53
CA GLU A 69 -11.23 2.23 -16.70
C GLU A 69 -11.41 3.61 -16.07
N GLY A 70 -10.85 4.66 -16.72
CA GLY A 70 -10.99 6.02 -16.25
C GLY A 70 -10.21 6.30 -14.97
N LYS A 71 -10.68 7.28 -14.20
CA LYS A 71 -10.07 7.65 -12.93
C LYS A 71 -10.57 6.73 -11.82
N ASN A 72 -10.09 5.51 -11.82
CA ASN A 72 -10.51 4.48 -10.89
C ASN A 72 -9.83 4.69 -9.55
N ARG A 73 -10.63 5.01 -8.52
CA ARG A 73 -10.08 5.27 -7.19
C ARG A 73 -9.40 4.06 -6.58
N GLN A 74 -9.68 2.87 -7.07
CA GLN A 74 -9.00 1.66 -6.60
C GLN A 74 -7.53 1.65 -6.99
N ASP A 75 -7.16 2.26 -8.12
CA ASP A 75 -5.75 2.42 -8.47
C ASP A 75 -5.01 3.24 -7.41
N LEU A 76 -5.65 4.26 -6.86
CA LEU A 76 -5.06 5.07 -5.81
C LEU A 76 -4.90 4.29 -4.51
N LEU A 77 -5.89 3.47 -4.17
CA LEU A 77 -5.79 2.61 -2.98
C LEU A 77 -4.65 1.60 -3.11
N LYS A 78 -4.45 1.06 -4.31
CA LYS A 78 -3.33 0.14 -4.57
C LYS A 78 -1.98 0.83 -4.40
N ILE A 79 -1.87 2.05 -4.92
CA ILE A 79 -0.65 2.84 -4.75
C ILE A 79 -0.35 3.05 -3.26
N LEU A 80 -1.36 3.43 -2.50
CA LEU A 80 -1.19 3.65 -1.06
C LEU A 80 -0.78 2.37 -0.34
N HIS A 81 -1.39 1.24 -0.69
CA HIS A 81 -1.07 -0.04 -0.07
C HIS A 81 0.39 -0.43 -0.37
N TYR A 82 0.81 -0.33 -1.62
CA TYR A 82 2.19 -0.65 -1.98
C TYR A 82 3.18 0.31 -1.32
N ALA A 83 2.80 1.57 -1.14
CA ALA A 83 3.65 2.53 -0.44
C ALA A 83 3.82 2.17 1.03
N LEU A 84 2.77 1.65 1.68
CA LEU A 84 2.87 1.17 3.06
C LEU A 84 3.84 0.01 3.16
N ILE A 85 3.75 -0.94 2.22
CA ILE A 85 4.67 -2.08 2.21
C ILE A 85 6.09 -1.61 1.95
N MET A 86 6.26 -0.61 1.11
CA MET A 86 7.57 -0.03 0.84
C MET A 86 8.17 0.61 2.08
N LEU A 87 7.35 1.27 2.88
CA LEU A 87 7.80 1.86 4.13
C LEU A 87 8.30 0.77 5.09
N TYR A 88 7.56 -0.33 5.18
CA TYR A 88 7.98 -1.50 5.95
C TYR A 88 9.31 -2.05 5.43
N ALA A 89 9.42 -2.21 4.12
CA ALA A 89 10.64 -2.75 3.50
C ALA A 89 11.84 -1.82 3.78
N HIS A 90 11.64 -0.52 3.67
CA HIS A 90 12.69 0.45 3.97
C HIS A 90 13.20 0.31 5.39
N ASP A 91 12.29 0.25 6.35
CA ASP A 91 12.67 0.16 7.76
C ASP A 91 13.40 -1.15 8.06
N ASN A 92 12.98 -2.22 7.44
CA ASN A 92 13.59 -3.53 7.72
C ASN A 92 14.92 -3.73 7.01
N ILE A 93 15.09 -3.16 5.82
CA ILE A 93 16.37 -3.18 5.12
C ILE A 93 17.38 -2.34 5.90
N THR A 94 16.99 -1.15 6.32
CA THR A 94 17.86 -0.25 7.06
C THR A 94 18.31 -0.86 8.38
N LYS A 95 17.44 -1.62 9.03
CA LYS A 95 17.78 -2.30 10.29
C LYS A 95 18.78 -3.43 10.09
N GLY A 96 18.80 -4.03 8.91
CA GLY A 96 19.70 -5.11 8.59
C GLY A 96 21.12 -4.65 8.26
N GLU A 97 21.28 -3.37 8.03
CA GLU A 97 22.58 -2.79 7.76
C GLU A 97 23.28 -2.41 9.07
#